data_c0c7f0475c932415b5231ee0a4c497fd
#
_entry.id   c0c7f0475c932415b5231ee0a4c497fd
#
_cell.length_a   1.000
_cell.length_b   1.000
_cell.length_c   1.000
_cell.angle_alpha   90.00
_cell.angle_beta   90.00
_cell.angle_gamma   90.00
#
_symmetry.space_group_name_H-M   'P 1'
#
loop_
_entity.id
_entity.type
_entity.pdbx_description
1 polymer ?
#
loop_
_entity_poly.entity_id
_entity_poly.type
_entity_poly.pdbx_seq_one_letter_code
_entity_poly.pdbx_strand_id
1 'polypeptide(L)'
;MDLMEIYNSSEITVHKLNEFKEIEKDIQILDVRDDTERNHAAVKGTIHIKLTEIASRHNELDKNRNVFVMCHTGTRSQAVVKWLKSQGYEYSVNVLGGIDAWAALIDRDIRRY
;
A
#
# COMPACT_ATOMS: atom_id res chain seq x y z
N MET A 1 -17.90 -0.32 9.13
CA MET A 1 -16.51 0.18 9.09
C MET A 1 -16.50 1.69 9.11
N ASP A 2 -15.75 2.28 10.01
CA ASP A 2 -15.64 3.74 10.11
C ASP A 2 -14.59 4.26 9.14
N LEU A 3 -15.02 4.98 8.10
CA LEU A 3 -14.14 5.52 7.08
C LEU A 3 -13.19 6.58 7.63
N MET A 4 -13.59 7.30 8.68
CA MET A 4 -12.73 8.29 9.33
C MET A 4 -11.56 7.63 10.05
N GLU A 5 -11.75 6.45 10.62
CA GLU A 5 -10.68 5.70 11.26
C GLU A 5 -9.63 5.31 10.22
N ILE A 6 -10.05 4.83 9.03
CA ILE A 6 -9.15 4.49 7.94
C ILE A 6 -8.40 5.73 7.48
N TYR A 7 -9.12 6.82 7.25
CA TYR A 7 -8.56 8.06 6.72
C TYR A 7 -7.44 8.62 7.60
N ASN A 8 -7.61 8.54 8.92
CA ASN A 8 -6.66 9.09 9.89
C ASN A 8 -5.66 8.08 10.44
N SER A 9 -5.77 6.82 10.05
CA SER A 9 -4.89 5.76 10.56
C SER A 9 -3.51 5.83 9.91
N SER A 10 -2.47 5.38 10.63
CA SER A 10 -1.11 5.24 10.09
C SER A 10 -0.82 3.83 9.58
N GLU A 11 -1.69 2.88 9.90
CA GLU A 11 -1.53 1.47 9.48
C GLU A 11 -2.89 0.80 9.35
N ILE A 12 -2.95 -0.23 8.51
CA ILE A 12 -4.18 -0.97 8.24
C ILE A 12 -3.87 -2.45 8.04
N THR A 13 -4.76 -3.32 8.50
CA THR A 13 -4.66 -4.76 8.22
C THR A 13 -5.11 -5.05 6.80
N VAL A 14 -4.67 -6.18 6.24
CA VAL A 14 -5.12 -6.60 4.90
C VAL A 14 -6.63 -6.85 4.85
N HIS A 15 -7.22 -7.32 5.94
CA HIS A 15 -8.67 -7.53 6.01
C HIS A 15 -9.44 -6.20 5.89
N LYS A 16 -9.04 -5.18 6.64
CA LYS A 16 -9.68 -3.86 6.56
C LYS A 16 -9.45 -3.20 5.21
N LEU A 17 -8.25 -3.33 4.65
CA LEU A 17 -7.95 -2.81 3.32
C LEU A 17 -8.84 -3.47 2.27
N ASN A 18 -9.03 -4.78 2.35
CA ASN A 18 -9.90 -5.51 1.44
C ASN A 18 -11.36 -5.03 1.54
N GLU A 19 -11.87 -4.83 2.77
CA GLU A 19 -13.21 -4.28 2.97
C GLU A 19 -13.34 -2.89 2.36
N PHE A 20 -12.35 -2.03 2.59
CA PHE A 20 -12.35 -0.67 2.04
C PHE A 20 -12.31 -0.69 0.51
N LYS A 21 -11.53 -1.58 -0.08
CA LYS A 21 -11.42 -1.75 -1.53
C LYS A 21 -12.76 -2.16 -2.16
N GLU A 22 -13.57 -2.92 -1.45
CA GLU A 22 -14.91 -3.31 -1.92
C GLU A 22 -15.87 -2.12 -1.95
N ILE A 23 -15.72 -1.17 -1.02
CA ILE A 23 -16.56 0.02 -0.92
C ILE A 23 -16.08 1.11 -1.88
N GLU A 24 -14.79 1.39 -1.87
CA GLU A 24 -14.17 2.45 -2.66
C GLU A 24 -13.31 1.83 -3.77
N LYS A 25 -13.79 1.94 -5.01
CA LYS A 25 -13.14 1.26 -6.14
C LYS A 25 -11.87 1.96 -6.63
N ASP A 26 -11.73 3.25 -6.38
CA ASP A 26 -10.62 4.06 -6.89
C ASP A 26 -9.65 4.42 -5.76
N ILE A 27 -9.13 3.39 -5.06
CA ILE A 27 -8.16 3.60 -3.99
C ILE A 27 -6.73 3.54 -4.51
N GLN A 28 -5.83 4.24 -3.83
CA GLN A 28 -4.42 4.24 -4.16
C GLN A 28 -3.69 3.20 -3.28
N ILE A 29 -3.36 2.06 -3.86
CA ILE A 29 -2.48 1.07 -3.21
C ILE A 29 -1.14 1.16 -3.92
N LEU A 30 -0.12 1.59 -3.19
CA LEU A 30 1.23 1.81 -3.70
C LEU A 30 2.12 0.63 -3.34
N ASP A 31 2.64 -0.06 -4.36
CA ASP A 31 3.59 -1.15 -4.21
C ASP A 31 5.01 -0.58 -4.41
N VAL A 32 5.84 -0.63 -3.37
CA VAL A 32 7.19 -0.06 -3.38
C VAL A 32 8.29 -1.10 -3.54
N ARG A 33 7.92 -2.35 -3.86
CA ARG A 33 8.87 -3.44 -4.08
C ARG A 33 9.66 -3.24 -5.37
N ASP A 34 10.75 -3.97 -5.52
CA ASP A 34 11.56 -3.90 -6.75
C ASP A 34 10.89 -4.64 -7.93
N ASP A 35 11.49 -4.53 -9.11
CA ASP A 35 10.95 -5.12 -10.34
C ASP A 35 10.92 -6.65 -10.29
N THR A 36 11.93 -7.27 -9.69
CA THR A 36 11.98 -8.73 -9.56
C THR A 36 10.83 -9.25 -8.72
N GLU A 37 10.57 -8.61 -7.57
CA GLU A 37 9.44 -8.95 -6.71
C GLU A 37 8.11 -8.73 -7.42
N ARG A 38 7.97 -7.59 -8.11
CA ARG A 38 6.75 -7.25 -8.86
C ARG A 38 6.45 -8.27 -9.95
N ASN A 39 7.48 -8.72 -10.68
CA ASN A 39 7.33 -9.73 -11.73
C ASN A 39 6.99 -11.11 -11.15
N HIS A 40 7.42 -11.38 -9.92
CA HIS A 40 7.15 -12.65 -9.25
C HIS A 40 5.69 -12.76 -8.81
N ALA A 41 5.15 -11.70 -8.22
CA ALA A 41 3.78 -11.65 -7.73
C ALA A 41 3.35 -10.20 -7.53
N ALA A 42 2.09 -9.88 -7.77
CA ALA A 42 1.55 -8.54 -7.58
C ALA A 42 0.07 -8.58 -7.23
N VAL A 43 -0.38 -7.59 -6.46
CA VAL A 43 -1.81 -7.37 -6.24
C VAL A 43 -2.33 -6.54 -7.42
N LYS A 44 -3.39 -7.02 -8.06
CA LYS A 44 -4.00 -6.36 -9.23
C LYS A 44 -4.52 -4.97 -8.86
N GLY A 45 -4.30 -4.00 -9.75
CA GLY A 45 -4.81 -2.64 -9.56
C GLY A 45 -3.93 -1.76 -8.68
N THR A 46 -2.75 -2.23 -8.29
CA THR A 46 -1.81 -1.43 -7.50
C THR A 46 -0.92 -0.56 -8.40
N ILE A 47 -0.48 0.58 -7.84
CA ILE A 47 0.47 1.47 -8.49
C ILE A 47 1.87 0.99 -8.10
N HIS A 48 2.74 0.75 -9.07
CA HIS A 48 4.11 0.33 -8.80
C HIS A 48 5.07 1.50 -8.94
N ILE A 49 5.64 1.93 -7.82
CA ILE A 49 6.75 2.91 -7.78
C ILE A 49 7.78 2.34 -6.82
N LYS A 50 8.93 1.93 -7.35
CA LYS A 50 9.99 1.32 -6.54
C LYS A 50 10.48 2.27 -5.46
N LEU A 51 10.93 1.72 -4.34
CA LEU A 51 11.51 2.48 -3.23
C LEU A 51 12.56 3.49 -3.71
N THR A 52 13.41 3.09 -4.67
CA THR A 52 14.47 3.93 -5.22
C THR A 52 13.95 5.06 -6.11
N GLU A 53 12.68 5.02 -6.53
CA GLU A 53 12.08 6.00 -7.43
C GLU A 53 11.03 6.89 -6.75
N ILE A 54 10.67 6.59 -5.51
CA ILE A 54 9.57 7.29 -4.84
C ILE A 54 9.84 8.79 -4.72
N ALA A 55 11.08 9.19 -4.46
CA ALA A 55 11.44 10.60 -4.32
C ALA A 55 11.21 11.40 -5.61
N SER A 56 11.38 10.79 -6.77
CA SER A 56 11.19 11.45 -8.08
C SER A 56 9.79 11.28 -8.65
N ARG A 57 9.01 10.30 -8.16
CA ARG A 57 7.71 9.95 -8.75
C ARG A 57 6.52 10.09 -7.81
N HIS A 58 6.72 10.56 -6.57
CA HIS A 58 5.61 10.68 -5.61
C HIS A 58 4.47 11.57 -6.10
N ASN A 59 4.76 12.52 -6.99
CA ASN A 59 3.74 13.41 -7.54
C ASN A 59 2.72 12.70 -8.44
N GLU A 60 2.93 11.42 -8.76
CA GLU A 60 1.91 10.60 -9.41
C GLU A 60 0.78 10.20 -8.45
N LEU A 61 0.96 10.44 -7.15
CA LEU A 61 -0.02 10.11 -6.10
C LEU A 61 -0.85 11.34 -5.73
N ASP A 62 -2.10 11.11 -5.31
CA ASP A 62 -2.99 12.16 -4.84
C ASP A 62 -2.82 12.35 -3.32
N LYS A 63 -2.35 13.55 -2.91
CA LYS A 63 -2.11 13.90 -1.51
C LYS A 63 -3.39 13.99 -0.67
N ASN A 64 -4.53 14.21 -1.31
CA ASN A 64 -5.80 14.46 -0.62
C ASN A 64 -6.57 13.17 -0.30
N ARG A 65 -6.01 12.04 -0.65
CA ARG A 65 -6.61 10.72 -0.46
C ARG A 65 -5.64 9.79 0.26
N ASN A 66 -6.17 8.73 0.86
CA ASN A 66 -5.31 7.69 1.44
C ASN A 66 -4.37 7.11 0.39
N VAL A 67 -3.12 6.91 0.77
CA VAL A 67 -2.14 6.13 0.01
C VAL A 67 -1.79 4.93 0.88
N PHE A 68 -2.23 3.75 0.46
CA PHE A 68 -1.96 2.50 1.17
C PHE A 68 -0.66 1.91 0.63
N VAL A 69 0.39 1.94 1.44
CA VAL A 69 1.74 1.56 1.00
C VAL A 69 2.02 0.11 1.36
N MET A 70 2.39 -0.68 0.38
CA MET A 70 2.60 -2.12 0.49
C MET A 70 4.02 -2.49 0.05
N CYS A 71 4.66 -3.37 0.81
CA CYS A 71 5.91 -4.01 0.39
C CYS A 71 5.77 -5.52 0.61
N HIS A 72 6.87 -6.26 0.81
CA HIS A 72 6.77 -7.71 1.03
C HIS A 72 6.08 -8.03 2.36
N THR A 73 6.59 -7.49 3.47
CA THR A 73 6.11 -7.82 4.82
C THR A 73 5.73 -6.61 5.68
N GLY A 74 5.85 -5.38 5.16
CA GLY A 74 5.46 -4.16 5.85
C GLY A 74 6.60 -3.30 6.38
N THR A 75 7.86 -3.72 6.26
CA THR A 75 9.02 -3.00 6.80
C THR A 75 9.44 -1.82 5.92
N ARG A 76 9.67 -2.06 4.63
CA ARG A 76 10.05 -1.00 3.67
C ARG A 76 8.93 0.02 3.52
N SER A 77 7.69 -0.45 3.47
CA SER A 77 6.52 0.42 3.33
C SER A 77 6.32 1.32 4.53
N GLN A 78 6.67 0.88 5.73
CA GLN A 78 6.61 1.71 6.93
C GLN A 78 7.51 2.95 6.80
N ALA A 79 8.73 2.77 6.30
CA ALA A 79 9.64 3.87 6.05
C ALA A 79 9.12 4.82 4.97
N VAL A 80 8.51 4.28 3.92
CA VAL A 80 7.91 5.09 2.84
C VAL A 80 6.75 5.92 3.36
N VAL A 81 5.88 5.35 4.19
CA VAL A 81 4.77 6.09 4.82
C VAL A 81 5.31 7.28 5.60
N LYS A 82 6.33 7.07 6.41
CA LYS A 82 6.94 8.14 7.20
C LYS A 82 7.49 9.24 6.30
N TRP A 83 8.18 8.89 5.23
CA TRP A 83 8.71 9.84 4.27
C TRP A 83 7.59 10.60 3.53
N LEU A 84 6.56 9.89 3.06
CA LEU A 84 5.43 10.50 2.37
C LEU A 84 4.72 11.52 3.27
N LYS A 85 4.53 11.20 4.55
CA LYS A 85 3.93 12.15 5.50
C LYS A 85 4.76 13.43 5.61
N SER A 86 6.09 13.32 5.59
CA SER A 86 6.96 14.49 5.60
C SER A 86 6.85 15.33 4.32
N GLN A 87 6.35 14.76 3.23
CA GLN A 87 6.15 15.42 1.94
C GLN A 87 4.71 15.93 1.75
N GLY A 88 3.90 15.89 2.78
CA GLY A 88 2.52 16.40 2.73
C GLY A 88 1.45 15.36 2.42
N TYR A 89 1.80 14.07 2.35
CA TYR A 89 0.84 12.98 2.17
C TYR A 89 0.36 12.52 3.55
N GLU A 90 -0.44 13.33 4.21
CA GLU A 90 -0.91 13.09 5.57
C GLU A 90 -1.68 11.78 5.74
N TYR A 91 -2.31 11.32 4.68
CA TYR A 91 -3.19 10.16 4.69
C TYR A 91 -2.51 8.90 4.19
N SER A 92 -1.19 8.84 4.30
CA SER A 92 -0.42 7.65 3.99
C SER A 92 -0.57 6.59 5.09
N VAL A 93 -0.78 5.34 4.68
CA VAL A 93 -1.11 4.23 5.59
C VAL A 93 -0.24 3.04 5.23
N ASN A 94 0.40 2.44 6.23
CA ASN A 94 1.18 1.22 6.03
C ASN A 94 0.26 0.00 6.03
N VAL A 95 0.38 -0.84 5.00
CA VAL A 95 -0.34 -2.12 4.95
C VAL A 95 0.44 -3.15 5.76
N LEU A 96 -0.08 -3.51 6.93
CA LEU A 96 0.54 -4.46 7.84
C LEU A 96 0.68 -5.84 7.18
N GLY A 97 1.89 -6.38 7.23
CA GLY A 97 2.18 -7.68 6.65
C GLY A 97 2.37 -7.69 5.13
N GLY A 98 2.12 -6.56 4.45
CA GLY A 98 2.36 -6.38 3.03
C GLY A 98 1.67 -7.41 2.12
N ILE A 99 2.28 -7.67 0.96
CA ILE A 99 1.75 -8.65 0.01
C ILE A 99 1.78 -10.07 0.56
N ASP A 100 2.69 -10.37 1.47
CA ASP A 100 2.74 -11.70 2.10
C ASP A 100 1.45 -11.98 2.88
N ALA A 101 1.01 -11.04 3.71
CA ALA A 101 -0.27 -11.17 4.41
C ALA A 101 -1.45 -11.18 3.45
N TRP A 102 -1.42 -10.36 2.42
CA TRP A 102 -2.47 -10.34 1.40
C TRP A 102 -2.61 -11.70 0.72
N ALA A 103 -1.49 -12.29 0.29
CA ALA A 103 -1.47 -13.60 -0.35
C ALA A 103 -1.94 -14.72 0.59
N ALA A 104 -1.57 -14.64 1.86
CA ALA A 104 -1.93 -15.66 2.84
C ALA A 104 -3.40 -15.61 3.26
N LEU A 105 -3.97 -14.41 3.36
CA LEU A 105 -5.27 -14.20 4.02
C LEU A 105 -6.39 -13.72 3.09
N ILE A 106 -6.06 -13.05 1.98
CA ILE A 106 -7.05 -12.45 1.08
C ILE A 106 -7.12 -13.18 -0.26
N ASP A 107 -5.98 -13.34 -0.94
CA ASP A 107 -5.93 -13.93 -2.28
C ASP A 107 -4.82 -14.99 -2.36
N ARG A 108 -5.21 -16.24 -2.16
CA ARG A 108 -4.28 -17.38 -2.15
C ARG A 108 -3.74 -17.76 -3.52
N ASP A 109 -4.26 -17.17 -4.59
CA ASP A 109 -3.73 -17.36 -5.95
C ASP A 109 -2.43 -16.57 -6.15
N ILE A 110 -2.16 -15.57 -5.30
CA ILE A 110 -0.93 -14.81 -5.35
C ILE A 110 0.19 -15.66 -4.76
N ARG A 111 1.28 -15.81 -5.52
CA ARG A 111 2.44 -16.60 -5.12
C ARG A 111 3.18 -15.91 -3.97
N ARG A 112 3.36 -16.62 -2.86
CA ARG A 112 4.18 -16.16 -1.74
C ARG A 112 5.67 -16.40 -2.03
N TYR A 113 6.52 -15.59 -1.40
CA TYR A 113 7.97 -15.71 -1.59
C TYR A 113 8.75 -15.30 -0.34
#